data_2cfee5687d6ccd1d81a0eb83a589aad2
#
_entry.id   2cfee5687d6ccd1d81a0eb83a589aad2
#
_cell.length_a   1.000
_cell.length_b   1.000
_cell.length_c   1.000
_cell.angle_alpha   90.00
_cell.angle_beta   90.00
_cell.angle_gamma   90.00
#
_symmetry.space_group_name_H-M   'P 1'
#
loop_
_entity.id
_entity.type
_entity.pdbx_description
1 polymer ?
#
loop_
_entity_poly.entity_id
_entity_poly.type
_entity_poly.pdbx_seq_one_letter_code
_entity_poly.pdbx_strand_id
1 'polypeptide(L)'
;FLEDIYKWSSSLRFYEFGTQLGKYTLAKLPPTTELLKAKTDTKDCAHVVGIFVLGKREHSEFTQRIIDDMNGIGYQIAKIETKVPSFFKSNISPLENSDEDSDNLPKFLYVQEDGLKSVTEQSEISQGMFRALSLFIQINYAILSDQPSCIIIDDIGEGLDFQRSSAIIKLLIEKAKTGLVQLIMTTNDENIMNGVPLEYWSVIERQPGVAKLHNYANSPEQFEQFKHIGLNNFDFFASEYYLQEPNSEEVID
;
A
#
# COMPACT_ATOMS: atom_id res chain seq x y z
N PHE A 1 -4.30 -18.42 22.05
CA PHE A 1 -5.44 -17.68 21.46
C PHE A 1 -5.39 -16.18 21.76
N LEU A 2 -5.40 -15.71 23.02
CA LEU A 2 -5.34 -14.27 23.35
C LEU A 2 -4.00 -13.64 22.93
N GLU A 3 -2.91 -14.37 23.07
CA GLU A 3 -1.59 -13.92 22.63
C GLU A 3 -1.51 -13.77 21.10
N ASP A 4 -2.12 -14.67 20.35
CA ASP A 4 -2.13 -14.60 18.88
C ASP A 4 -2.98 -13.41 18.40
N ILE A 5 -4.14 -13.17 19.03
CA ILE A 5 -4.95 -11.98 18.76
C ILE A 5 -4.18 -10.70 19.09
N TYR A 6 -3.47 -10.68 20.22
CA TYR A 6 -2.64 -9.53 20.59
C TYR A 6 -1.52 -9.29 19.57
N LYS A 7 -0.79 -10.33 19.17
CA LYS A 7 0.26 -10.23 18.14
C LYS A 7 -0.32 -9.73 16.82
N TRP A 8 -1.44 -10.29 16.38
CA TRP A 8 -2.11 -9.87 15.16
C TRP A 8 -2.57 -8.41 15.24
N SER A 9 -3.29 -8.02 16.30
CA SER A 9 -3.76 -6.64 16.46
C SER A 9 -2.61 -5.64 16.59
N SER A 10 -1.50 -6.05 17.21
CA SER A 10 -0.30 -5.20 17.29
C SER A 10 0.45 -5.10 15.97
N SER A 11 0.17 -5.96 14.98
CA SER A 11 0.75 -5.91 13.64
C SER A 11 -0.06 -5.07 12.66
N LEU A 12 -1.25 -4.59 13.06
CA LEU A 12 -2.13 -3.81 12.19
C LEU A 12 -1.47 -2.50 11.75
N ARG A 13 -1.64 -2.21 10.45
CA ARG A 13 -1.25 -0.95 9.81
C ARG A 13 -2.44 -0.44 9.03
N PHE A 14 -2.70 0.85 9.10
CA PHE A 14 -3.81 1.46 8.42
C PHE A 14 -3.34 2.50 7.41
N TYR A 15 -3.82 2.38 6.18
CA TYR A 15 -3.55 3.26 5.06
C TYR A 15 -4.85 3.84 4.53
N GLU A 16 -5.09 5.11 4.76
CA GLU A 16 -6.09 5.87 4.00
C GLU A 16 -5.45 6.27 2.67
N PHE A 17 -5.60 5.44 1.64
CA PHE A 17 -4.93 5.64 0.37
C PHE A 17 -5.31 6.98 -0.28
N GLY A 18 -6.53 7.47 -0.04
CA GLY A 18 -7.03 8.76 -0.45
C GLY A 18 -6.31 9.98 0.17
N THR A 19 -5.50 9.82 1.22
CA THR A 19 -4.81 10.90 1.93
C THR A 19 -3.40 11.18 1.37
N GLN A 20 -2.67 12.05 2.05
CA GLN A 20 -1.31 12.44 1.65
C GLN A 20 -0.22 11.44 2.06
N LEU A 21 -0.51 10.48 2.94
CA LEU A 21 0.40 9.41 3.38
C LEU A 21 1.81 9.89 3.74
N GLY A 22 1.93 11.02 4.41
CA GLY A 22 3.22 11.57 4.80
C GLY A 22 4.01 12.29 3.71
N LYS A 23 3.39 12.64 2.57
CA LYS A 23 4.05 13.31 1.43
C LYS A 23 4.83 14.57 1.81
N TYR A 24 4.40 15.28 2.84
CA TYR A 24 5.05 16.49 3.31
C TYR A 24 5.78 16.31 4.64
N THR A 25 5.90 15.07 5.12
CA THR A 25 6.57 14.76 6.38
C THR A 25 8.07 14.68 6.19
N LEU A 26 8.79 15.46 6.98
CA LEU A 26 10.24 15.46 7.04
C LEU A 26 10.72 14.41 8.05
N ALA A 27 11.82 13.75 7.78
CA ALA A 27 12.47 12.88 8.75
C ALA A 27 13.88 13.36 9.10
N LYS A 28 14.16 13.48 10.40
CA LYS A 28 15.52 13.56 10.90
C LYS A 28 16.06 12.14 11.03
N LEU A 29 17.17 11.86 10.37
CA LEU A 29 17.74 10.53 10.28
C LEU A 29 18.92 10.41 11.24
N PRO A 30 18.77 9.72 12.38
CA PRO A 30 19.89 9.49 13.29
C PRO A 30 21.04 8.71 12.62
N PRO A 31 22.29 8.92 13.05
CA PRO A 31 23.45 8.28 12.41
C PRO A 31 23.46 6.76 12.55
N THR A 32 22.93 6.22 13.65
CA THR A 32 22.91 4.78 13.88
C THR A 32 21.55 4.16 13.55
N THR A 33 21.58 2.88 13.14
CA THR A 33 20.37 2.11 12.82
C THR A 33 19.50 1.91 14.06
N GLU A 34 20.09 1.66 15.22
CA GLU A 34 19.38 1.47 16.49
C GLU A 34 18.59 2.73 16.89
N LEU A 35 19.21 3.91 16.78
CA LEU A 35 18.53 5.17 17.06
C LEU A 35 17.43 5.48 16.04
N LEU A 36 17.67 5.15 14.77
CA LEU A 36 16.66 5.32 13.73
C LEU A 36 15.46 4.41 14.00
N LYS A 37 15.71 3.13 14.32
CA LYS A 37 14.68 2.15 14.66
C LYS A 37 13.86 2.58 15.88
N ALA A 38 14.50 3.11 16.91
CA ALA A 38 13.83 3.60 18.11
C ALA A 38 12.92 4.83 17.85
N LYS A 39 13.23 5.64 16.82
CA LYS A 39 12.49 6.87 16.48
C LYS A 39 11.49 6.69 15.32
N THR A 40 11.58 5.60 14.58
CA THR A 40 10.73 5.35 13.43
C THR A 40 9.60 4.41 13.83
N ASP A 41 8.37 4.93 13.85
CA ASP A 41 7.22 4.04 13.92
C ASP A 41 7.00 3.40 12.55
N THR A 42 7.32 2.12 12.46
CA THR A 42 7.20 1.36 11.21
C THR A 42 5.76 1.02 10.84
N LYS A 43 4.79 1.40 11.67
CA LYS A 43 3.35 1.22 11.43
C LYS A 43 2.67 2.50 10.98
N ASP A 44 3.32 3.64 11.20
CA ASP A 44 2.80 4.94 10.79
C ASP A 44 3.26 5.26 9.35
N CYS A 45 2.31 5.37 8.44
CA CYS A 45 2.57 5.74 7.05
C CYS A 45 3.19 7.14 6.90
N ALA A 46 3.05 8.02 7.88
CA ALA A 46 3.72 9.33 7.88
C ALA A 46 5.25 9.21 8.04
N HIS A 47 5.77 8.11 8.57
CA HIS A 47 7.20 7.86 8.75
C HIS A 47 7.90 7.26 7.51
N VAL A 48 7.34 7.45 6.32
CA VAL A 48 7.81 6.85 5.06
C VAL A 48 9.31 7.02 4.81
N VAL A 49 9.86 8.21 5.05
CA VAL A 49 11.30 8.49 4.87
C VAL A 49 12.16 7.70 5.86
N GLY A 50 11.75 7.66 7.12
CA GLY A 50 12.42 6.89 8.17
C GLY A 50 12.43 5.39 7.86
N ILE A 51 11.29 4.86 7.45
CA ILE A 51 11.14 3.44 7.06
C ILE A 51 11.99 3.12 5.85
N PHE A 52 12.02 4.01 4.83
CA PHE A 52 12.86 3.83 3.65
C PHE A 52 14.34 3.72 4.01
N VAL A 53 14.85 4.62 4.85
CA VAL A 53 16.26 4.60 5.25
C VAL A 53 16.57 3.41 6.16
N LEU A 54 15.65 3.05 7.06
CA LEU A 54 15.80 1.87 7.91
C LEU A 54 15.87 0.59 7.06
N GLY A 55 14.93 0.40 6.14
CA GLY A 55 14.91 -0.75 5.23
C GLY A 55 16.16 -0.83 4.36
N LYS A 56 16.65 0.29 3.84
CA LYS A 56 17.89 0.37 3.07
C LYS A 56 19.15 0.00 3.89
N ARG A 57 19.16 0.32 5.20
CA ARG A 57 20.28 -0.03 6.10
C ARG A 57 20.26 -1.50 6.51
N GLU A 58 19.08 -2.07 6.70
CA GLU A 58 18.89 -3.44 7.18
C GLU A 58 18.92 -4.48 6.03
N HIS A 59 18.48 -4.10 4.81
CA HIS A 59 18.29 -5.03 3.69
C HIS A 59 18.86 -4.45 2.39
N SER A 60 19.88 -5.08 1.85
CA SER A 60 20.59 -4.60 0.64
C SER A 60 19.70 -4.53 -0.61
N GLU A 61 18.73 -5.45 -0.75
CA GLU A 61 17.81 -5.53 -1.87
C GLU A 61 16.57 -4.61 -1.74
N PHE A 62 16.36 -3.96 -0.60
CA PHE A 62 15.14 -3.22 -0.28
C PHE A 62 14.81 -2.14 -1.33
N THR A 63 15.79 -1.30 -1.66
CA THR A 63 15.59 -0.20 -2.62
C THR A 63 15.26 -0.74 -4.02
N GLN A 64 15.94 -1.82 -4.43
CA GLN A 64 15.70 -2.41 -5.75
C GLN A 64 14.30 -3.03 -5.84
N ARG A 65 13.85 -3.73 -4.80
CA ARG A 65 12.48 -4.28 -4.77
C ARG A 65 11.41 -3.19 -4.90
N ILE A 66 11.60 -2.02 -4.27
CA ILE A 66 10.66 -0.90 -4.42
C ILE A 66 10.69 -0.35 -5.85
N ILE A 67 11.87 -0.22 -6.45
CA ILE A 67 12.02 0.22 -7.84
C ILE A 67 11.31 -0.76 -8.79
N ASP A 68 11.52 -2.05 -8.60
CA ASP A 68 10.89 -3.11 -9.42
C ASP A 68 9.36 -3.08 -9.29
N ASP A 69 8.84 -2.91 -8.08
CA ASP A 69 7.40 -2.78 -7.81
C ASP A 69 6.81 -1.53 -8.48
N MET A 70 7.47 -0.38 -8.36
CA MET A 70 7.04 0.86 -9.01
C MET A 70 7.06 0.73 -10.54
N ASN A 71 8.08 0.10 -11.09
CA ASN A 71 8.20 -0.17 -12.53
C ASN A 71 7.12 -1.17 -12.98
N GLY A 72 6.82 -2.17 -12.15
CA GLY A 72 5.76 -3.15 -12.39
C GLY A 72 4.36 -2.55 -12.50
N ILE A 73 4.13 -1.40 -11.86
CA ILE A 73 2.87 -0.66 -11.98
C ILE A 73 2.93 0.52 -12.97
N GLY A 74 4.01 0.61 -13.77
CA GLY A 74 4.13 1.56 -14.88
C GLY A 74 4.74 2.92 -14.52
N TYR A 75 5.38 3.08 -13.36
CA TYR A 75 6.26 4.21 -13.09
C TYR A 75 7.69 3.83 -13.42
N GLN A 76 8.29 4.49 -14.39
CA GLN A 76 9.65 4.18 -14.83
C GLN A 76 10.69 4.81 -13.89
N ILE A 77 10.99 4.15 -12.78
CA ILE A 77 11.90 4.66 -11.75
C ILE A 77 13.28 4.05 -11.94
N ALA A 78 14.30 4.91 -12.09
CA ALA A 78 15.70 4.51 -12.15
C ALA A 78 16.38 4.54 -10.76
N LYS A 79 15.99 5.48 -9.89
CA LYS A 79 16.67 5.67 -8.60
C LYS A 79 15.75 6.29 -7.56
N ILE A 80 15.93 5.85 -6.31
CA ILE A 80 15.32 6.46 -5.13
C ILE A 80 16.44 6.75 -4.12
N GLU A 81 16.47 7.97 -3.60
CA GLU A 81 17.47 8.41 -2.61
C GLU A 81 16.86 9.39 -1.59
N THR A 82 17.60 9.70 -0.54
CA THR A 82 17.20 10.71 0.43
C THR A 82 18.18 11.87 0.42
N LYS A 83 17.66 13.11 0.39
CA LYS A 83 18.46 14.36 0.42
C LYS A 83 17.80 15.40 1.31
N VAL A 84 18.55 16.42 1.66
CA VAL A 84 18.02 17.62 2.30
C VAL A 84 17.10 18.34 1.32
N PRO A 85 15.87 18.72 1.72
CA PRO A 85 14.93 19.42 0.86
C PRO A 85 15.49 20.73 0.30
N SER A 86 15.07 21.10 -0.91
CA SER A 86 15.57 22.28 -1.62
C SER A 86 15.37 23.57 -0.82
N PHE A 87 14.24 23.71 -0.14
CA PHE A 87 13.94 24.90 0.66
C PHE A 87 14.82 25.07 1.92
N PHE A 88 15.44 23.99 2.43
CA PHE A 88 16.42 24.10 3.50
C PHE A 88 17.77 24.60 2.99
N LYS A 89 18.15 24.20 1.77
CA LYS A 89 19.46 24.59 1.18
C LYS A 89 19.57 26.09 0.94
N SER A 90 18.47 26.77 0.65
CA SER A 90 18.45 28.23 0.44
C SER A 90 18.65 29.04 1.74
N ASN A 91 18.45 28.43 2.90
CA ASN A 91 18.55 29.06 4.20
C ASN A 91 19.83 28.69 4.97
N ILE A 92 20.68 27.84 4.44
CA ILE A 92 21.95 27.43 5.06
C ILE A 92 23.07 28.25 4.45
N SER A 93 23.85 28.94 5.31
CA SER A 93 25.02 29.69 4.87
C SER A 93 26.04 28.77 4.18
N PRO A 94 26.76 29.26 3.13
CA PRO A 94 27.76 28.47 2.41
C PRO A 94 28.92 27.93 3.27
N LEU A 95 29.06 28.39 4.50
CA LEU A 95 30.09 27.97 5.45
C LEU A 95 29.75 26.69 6.24
N GLU A 96 28.50 26.22 6.19
CA GLU A 96 28.02 25.01 6.91
C GLU A 96 27.93 23.76 6.01
N ASN A 97 28.54 23.79 4.84
CA ASN A 97 28.55 22.68 3.87
C ASN A 97 29.59 21.58 4.17
N SER A 98 29.83 21.23 5.44
CA SER A 98 30.53 20.00 5.78
C SER A 98 29.52 18.84 5.67
N ASP A 99 29.93 17.72 5.07
CA ASP A 99 29.08 16.52 4.94
C ASP A 99 28.55 16.01 6.30
N GLU A 100 29.26 16.28 7.41
CA GLU A 100 28.87 15.94 8.77
C GLU A 100 27.65 16.71 9.28
N ASP A 101 27.48 18.00 8.91
CA ASP A 101 26.31 18.81 9.30
C ASP A 101 25.04 18.39 8.52
N SER A 102 25.20 17.80 7.34
CA SER A 102 24.07 17.32 6.54
C SER A 102 23.30 16.16 7.18
N ASP A 103 23.94 15.38 8.06
CA ASP A 103 23.31 14.23 8.72
C ASP A 103 22.28 14.63 9.79
N ASN A 104 22.40 15.82 10.36
CA ASN A 104 21.43 16.35 11.32
C ASN A 104 20.23 17.06 10.67
N LEU A 105 20.29 17.32 9.37
CA LEU A 105 19.22 18.03 8.67
C LEU A 105 18.07 17.06 8.29
N PRO A 106 16.82 17.56 8.28
CA PRO A 106 15.69 16.77 7.79
C PRO A 106 15.89 16.33 6.35
N LYS A 107 15.40 15.16 6.02
CA LYS A 107 15.48 14.57 4.67
C LYS A 107 14.10 14.37 4.07
N PHE A 108 14.05 14.43 2.75
CA PHE A 108 12.97 13.98 1.88
C PHE A 108 13.44 12.84 0.99
N LEU A 109 12.48 12.08 0.45
CA LEU A 109 12.72 11.19 -0.69
C LEU A 109 12.90 12.00 -1.97
N TYR A 110 13.76 11.50 -2.83
CA TYR A 110 13.97 11.98 -4.18
C TYR A 110 13.89 10.80 -5.14
N VAL A 111 13.15 10.98 -6.21
CA VAL A 111 12.95 9.96 -7.24
C VAL A 111 13.53 10.47 -8.56
N GLN A 112 14.28 9.63 -9.23
CA GLN A 112 14.72 9.85 -10.61
C GLN A 112 13.99 8.88 -11.51
N GLU A 113 13.24 9.42 -12.47
CA GLU A 113 12.60 8.62 -13.51
C GLU A 113 13.62 8.24 -14.58
N ASP A 114 13.42 7.08 -15.21
CA ASP A 114 14.31 6.59 -16.27
C ASP A 114 14.32 7.55 -17.46
N GLY A 115 15.50 7.72 -18.06
CA GLY A 115 15.70 8.66 -19.16
C GLY A 115 15.77 10.15 -18.74
N LEU A 116 15.42 10.51 -17.49
CA LEU A 116 15.52 11.88 -17.00
C LEU A 116 16.83 12.12 -16.21
N LYS A 117 17.44 13.28 -16.42
CA LYS A 117 18.63 13.71 -15.65
C LYS A 117 18.24 14.39 -14.33
N SER A 118 17.05 14.96 -14.27
CA SER A 118 16.53 15.62 -13.08
C SER A 118 15.97 14.60 -12.07
N VAL A 119 16.00 14.98 -10.80
CA VAL A 119 15.36 14.25 -9.72
C VAL A 119 14.15 15.04 -9.22
N THR A 120 13.08 14.36 -8.92
CA THR A 120 11.84 14.95 -8.38
C THR A 120 11.85 14.84 -6.86
N GLU A 121 11.69 15.95 -6.18
CA GLU A 121 11.60 16.00 -4.71
C GLU A 121 10.25 15.44 -4.23
N GLN A 122 10.22 14.85 -3.05
CA GLN A 122 9.03 14.21 -2.44
C GLN A 122 7.77 15.07 -2.53
N SER A 123 7.87 16.37 -2.24
CA SER A 123 6.75 17.31 -2.31
C SER A 123 6.20 17.54 -3.72
N GLU A 124 7.03 17.32 -4.75
CA GLU A 124 6.72 17.53 -6.17
C GLU A 124 6.25 16.25 -6.87
N ILE A 125 6.49 15.06 -6.28
CA ILE A 125 5.99 13.78 -6.81
C ILE A 125 4.46 13.85 -6.91
N SER A 126 3.87 13.31 -7.99
CA SER A 126 2.40 13.23 -8.10
C SER A 126 1.80 12.47 -6.91
N GLN A 127 0.56 12.80 -6.54
CA GLN A 127 -0.07 12.19 -5.37
C GLN A 127 -0.22 10.66 -5.53
N GLY A 128 -0.68 10.19 -6.69
CA GLY A 128 -0.81 8.75 -6.94
C GLY A 128 0.52 8.02 -6.91
N MET A 129 1.57 8.59 -7.52
CA MET A 129 2.92 8.01 -7.48
C MET A 129 3.46 7.94 -6.05
N PHE A 130 3.27 8.99 -5.25
CA PHE A 130 3.74 8.99 -3.86
C PHE A 130 2.98 7.99 -2.99
N ARG A 131 1.67 7.85 -3.17
CA ARG A 131 0.84 6.85 -2.48
C ARG A 131 1.33 5.43 -2.75
N ALA A 132 1.55 5.08 -4.02
CA ALA A 132 2.09 3.78 -4.40
C ALA A 132 3.50 3.56 -3.82
N LEU A 133 4.38 4.56 -3.91
CA LEU A 133 5.74 4.51 -3.36
C LEU A 133 5.72 4.28 -1.85
N SER A 134 4.91 5.03 -1.10
CA SER A 134 4.75 4.87 0.35
C SER A 134 4.27 3.46 0.71
N LEU A 135 3.27 2.95 0.00
CA LEU A 135 2.74 1.60 0.22
C LEU A 135 3.80 0.52 -0.03
N PHE A 136 4.56 0.61 -1.13
CA PHE A 136 5.59 -0.37 -1.43
C PHE A 136 6.79 -0.30 -0.47
N ILE A 137 7.14 0.88 0.03
CA ILE A 137 8.14 1.02 1.09
C ILE A 137 7.71 0.21 2.32
N GLN A 138 6.47 0.37 2.74
CA GLN A 138 5.94 -0.31 3.93
C GLN A 138 5.82 -1.83 3.75
N ILE A 139 5.25 -2.27 2.63
CA ILE A 139 5.04 -3.70 2.36
C ILE A 139 6.39 -4.43 2.24
N ASN A 140 7.33 -3.87 1.48
CA ASN A 140 8.64 -4.49 1.32
C ASN A 140 9.43 -4.52 2.63
N TYR A 141 9.30 -3.47 3.46
CA TYR A 141 9.92 -3.49 4.79
C TYR A 141 9.32 -4.60 5.66
N ALA A 142 8.01 -4.76 5.68
CA ALA A 142 7.35 -5.82 6.45
C ALA A 142 7.80 -7.22 5.98
N ILE A 143 7.84 -7.45 4.67
CA ILE A 143 8.25 -8.73 4.08
C ILE A 143 9.72 -9.05 4.40
N LEU A 144 10.63 -8.10 4.18
CA LEU A 144 12.06 -8.32 4.38
C LEU A 144 12.46 -8.42 5.86
N SER A 145 11.70 -7.79 6.74
CA SER A 145 11.91 -7.90 8.19
C SER A 145 11.32 -9.18 8.80
N ASP A 146 10.76 -10.07 7.96
CA ASP A 146 10.11 -11.33 8.38
C ASP A 146 9.08 -11.12 9.51
N GLN A 147 8.37 -10.00 9.45
CA GLN A 147 7.37 -9.64 10.45
C GLN A 147 5.97 -9.81 9.87
N PRO A 148 5.19 -10.81 10.33
CA PRO A 148 3.79 -10.92 9.94
C PRO A 148 3.06 -9.60 10.18
N SER A 149 2.36 -9.12 9.17
CA SER A 149 1.68 -7.83 9.21
C SER A 149 0.29 -7.93 8.59
N CYS A 150 -0.68 -7.25 9.20
CA CYS A 150 -1.97 -7.01 8.58
C CYS A 150 -2.05 -5.54 8.15
N ILE A 151 -2.25 -5.30 6.87
CA ILE A 151 -2.33 -3.95 6.29
C ILE A 151 -3.75 -3.73 5.80
N ILE A 152 -4.42 -2.75 6.37
CA ILE A 152 -5.74 -2.29 5.94
C ILE A 152 -5.52 -1.07 5.05
N ILE A 153 -6.04 -1.12 3.82
CA ILE A 153 -5.91 -0.06 2.83
C ILE A 153 -7.31 0.42 2.47
N ASP A 154 -7.61 1.65 2.84
CA ASP A 154 -8.89 2.28 2.52
C ASP A 154 -8.80 3.02 1.18
N ASP A 155 -9.81 2.84 0.32
CA ASP A 155 -9.91 3.44 -1.02
C ASP A 155 -8.69 3.17 -1.92
N ILE A 156 -8.25 1.89 -2.00
CA ILE A 156 -7.14 1.51 -2.88
C ILE A 156 -7.40 1.96 -4.32
N GLY A 157 -6.39 2.57 -4.95
CA GLY A 157 -6.43 3.03 -6.34
C GLY A 157 -6.83 4.49 -6.50
N GLU A 158 -7.30 5.19 -5.46
CA GLU A 158 -7.62 6.61 -5.55
C GLU A 158 -6.41 7.44 -6.03
N GLY A 159 -6.62 8.21 -7.10
CA GLY A 159 -5.57 9.04 -7.73
C GLY A 159 -4.63 8.27 -8.66
N LEU A 160 -4.90 7.00 -8.93
CA LEU A 160 -4.24 6.21 -9.97
C LEU A 160 -5.13 6.13 -11.22
N ASP A 161 -4.51 6.02 -12.39
CA ASP A 161 -5.24 5.66 -13.60
C ASP A 161 -5.57 4.17 -13.65
N PHE A 162 -6.44 3.78 -14.58
CA PHE A 162 -6.90 2.41 -14.76
C PHE A 162 -5.77 1.37 -14.84
N GLN A 163 -4.73 1.65 -15.62
CA GLN A 163 -3.65 0.70 -15.85
C GLN A 163 -2.87 0.47 -14.56
N ARG A 164 -2.55 1.55 -13.84
CA ARG A 164 -1.83 1.49 -12.56
C ARG A 164 -2.67 0.88 -11.46
N SER A 165 -3.96 1.19 -11.38
CA SER A 165 -4.89 0.57 -10.41
C SER A 165 -4.97 -0.93 -10.61
N SER A 166 -5.12 -1.39 -11.85
CA SER A 166 -5.14 -2.83 -12.17
C SER A 166 -3.80 -3.51 -11.87
N ALA A 167 -2.68 -2.86 -12.14
CA ALA A 167 -1.36 -3.42 -11.92
C ALA A 167 -1.03 -3.51 -10.42
N ILE A 168 -1.38 -2.48 -9.62
CA ILE A 168 -1.10 -2.48 -8.17
C ILE A 168 -1.87 -3.60 -7.46
N ILE A 169 -3.12 -3.84 -7.83
CA ILE A 169 -3.92 -4.94 -7.24
C ILE A 169 -3.29 -6.30 -7.50
N LYS A 170 -2.89 -6.57 -8.75
CA LYS A 170 -2.22 -7.83 -9.09
C LYS A 170 -0.95 -8.03 -8.28
N LEU A 171 -0.12 -7.00 -8.18
CA LEU A 171 1.12 -7.04 -7.43
C LEU A 171 0.89 -7.22 -5.92
N LEU A 172 -0.13 -6.57 -5.36
CA LEU A 172 -0.49 -6.72 -3.95
C LEU A 172 -0.99 -8.13 -3.64
N ILE A 173 -1.80 -8.74 -4.51
CA ILE A 173 -2.24 -10.13 -4.38
C ILE A 173 -1.03 -11.08 -4.37
N GLU A 174 -0.07 -10.90 -5.30
CA GLU A 174 1.15 -11.73 -5.32
C GLU A 174 2.00 -11.55 -4.05
N LYS A 175 2.13 -10.35 -3.53
CA LYS A 175 2.81 -10.12 -2.26
C LYS A 175 2.09 -10.77 -1.07
N ALA A 176 0.76 -10.74 -1.02
CA ALA A 176 -0.02 -11.39 0.03
C ALA A 176 0.14 -12.93 0.01
N LYS A 177 0.30 -13.55 -1.18
CA LYS A 177 0.53 -14.99 -1.31
C LYS A 177 1.82 -15.48 -0.64
N THR A 178 2.76 -14.60 -0.30
CA THR A 178 3.94 -14.96 0.48
C THR A 178 3.61 -15.43 1.90
N GLY A 179 2.41 -15.08 2.40
CA GLY A 179 1.93 -15.44 3.74
C GLY A 179 2.45 -14.53 4.86
N LEU A 180 3.36 -13.60 4.58
CA LEU A 180 3.91 -12.64 5.56
C LEU A 180 3.03 -11.40 5.73
N VAL A 181 2.23 -11.06 4.72
CA VAL A 181 1.36 -9.88 4.72
C VAL A 181 -0.07 -10.29 4.44
N GLN A 182 -0.97 -10.00 5.37
CA GLN A 182 -2.41 -10.02 5.13
C GLN A 182 -2.85 -8.64 4.63
N LEU A 183 -3.60 -8.60 3.54
CA LEU A 183 -4.16 -7.36 3.00
C LEU A 183 -5.68 -7.36 3.16
N ILE A 184 -6.21 -6.27 3.69
CA ILE A 184 -7.64 -5.96 3.71
C ILE A 184 -7.78 -4.62 2.99
N MET A 185 -8.49 -4.61 1.86
CA MET A 185 -8.59 -3.42 1.02
C MET A 185 -10.06 -3.05 0.81
N THR A 186 -10.37 -1.76 0.87
CA THR A 186 -11.67 -1.25 0.43
C THR A 186 -11.51 -0.53 -0.91
N THR A 187 -12.55 -0.56 -1.72
CA THR A 187 -12.64 0.19 -2.98
C THR A 187 -14.09 0.32 -3.41
N ASN A 188 -14.38 1.38 -4.16
CA ASN A 188 -15.60 1.58 -4.93
C ASN A 188 -15.30 1.70 -6.43
N ASP A 189 -14.06 1.45 -6.85
CA ASP A 189 -13.64 1.53 -8.25
C ASP A 189 -13.97 0.24 -8.99
N GLU A 190 -14.81 0.35 -10.04
CA GLU A 190 -15.24 -0.78 -10.87
C GLU A 190 -14.06 -1.56 -11.46
N ASN A 191 -13.00 -0.87 -11.88
CA ASN A 191 -11.85 -1.51 -12.52
C ASN A 191 -11.06 -2.39 -11.54
N ILE A 192 -10.92 -1.89 -10.30
CA ILE A 192 -10.29 -2.66 -9.22
C ILE A 192 -11.17 -3.87 -8.89
N MET A 193 -12.47 -3.67 -8.73
CA MET A 193 -13.42 -4.73 -8.45
C MET A 193 -13.35 -5.83 -9.51
N ASN A 194 -13.35 -5.48 -10.79
CA ASN A 194 -13.23 -6.44 -11.89
C ASN A 194 -11.86 -7.15 -11.94
N GLY A 195 -10.82 -6.56 -11.37
CA GLY A 195 -9.48 -7.14 -11.29
C GLY A 195 -9.26 -8.14 -10.14
N VAL A 196 -10.18 -8.21 -9.17
CA VAL A 196 -10.06 -9.08 -7.99
C VAL A 196 -11.02 -10.27 -8.10
N PRO A 197 -10.54 -11.53 -8.02
CA PRO A 197 -11.40 -12.69 -7.99
C PRO A 197 -12.43 -12.64 -6.86
N LEU A 198 -13.68 -13.05 -7.14
CA LEU A 198 -14.80 -12.98 -6.18
C LEU A 198 -14.55 -13.75 -4.88
N GLU A 199 -13.74 -14.80 -4.91
CA GLU A 199 -13.38 -15.57 -3.71
C GLU A 199 -12.65 -14.76 -2.63
N TYR A 200 -12.06 -13.62 -3.00
CA TYR A 200 -11.41 -12.70 -2.05
C TYR A 200 -12.32 -11.57 -1.59
N TRP A 201 -13.55 -11.52 -2.09
CA TRP A 201 -14.46 -10.42 -1.77
C TRP A 201 -15.17 -10.61 -0.44
N SER A 202 -15.45 -9.46 0.17
CA SER A 202 -16.40 -9.34 1.28
C SER A 202 -17.25 -8.11 1.02
N VAL A 203 -18.56 -8.29 0.87
CA VAL A 203 -19.52 -7.20 0.67
C VAL A 203 -20.17 -6.86 2.02
N ILE A 204 -20.14 -5.59 2.40
CA ILE A 204 -20.78 -5.10 3.62
C ILE A 204 -22.14 -4.54 3.28
N GLU A 205 -23.19 -5.24 3.67
CA GLU A 205 -24.56 -4.75 3.66
C GLU A 205 -24.83 -3.94 4.94
N ARG A 206 -25.21 -2.68 4.81
CA ARG A 206 -25.52 -1.82 5.93
C ARG A 206 -27.01 -1.50 5.99
N GLN A 207 -27.64 -1.85 7.12
CA GLN A 207 -28.99 -1.45 7.48
C GLN A 207 -28.97 -0.63 8.79
N PRO A 208 -30.03 0.15 9.12
CA PRO A 208 -30.09 0.86 10.39
C PRO A 208 -29.89 -0.08 11.59
N GLY A 209 -28.79 0.13 12.33
CA GLY A 209 -28.44 -0.65 13.51
C GLY A 209 -27.80 -2.02 13.25
N VAL A 210 -27.62 -2.43 11.99
CA VAL A 210 -27.04 -3.74 11.64
C VAL A 210 -26.07 -3.59 10.46
N ALA A 211 -24.94 -4.28 10.53
CA ALA A 211 -24.08 -4.51 9.38
C ALA A 211 -23.90 -6.02 9.20
N LYS A 212 -24.10 -6.50 7.97
CA LYS A 212 -23.87 -7.90 7.59
C LYS A 212 -22.70 -7.98 6.63
N LEU A 213 -21.92 -9.04 6.73
CA LEU A 213 -20.84 -9.34 5.84
C LEU A 213 -21.24 -10.53 4.96
N HIS A 214 -21.17 -10.36 3.65
CA HIS A 214 -21.38 -11.42 2.67
C HIS A 214 -20.04 -11.74 2.00
N ASN A 215 -19.61 -12.99 2.10
CA ASN A 215 -18.38 -13.45 1.50
C ASN A 215 -18.48 -14.93 1.09
N TYR A 216 -17.45 -15.42 0.43
CA TYR A 216 -17.44 -16.81 -0.04
C TYR A 216 -17.61 -17.85 1.09
N ALA A 217 -17.18 -17.54 2.31
CA ALA A 217 -17.26 -18.46 3.44
C ALA A 217 -18.68 -18.60 4.02
N ASN A 218 -19.52 -17.56 3.93
CA ASN A 218 -20.86 -17.56 4.50
C ASN A 218 -22.00 -17.51 3.46
N SER A 219 -21.68 -17.29 2.20
CA SER A 219 -22.63 -17.23 1.08
C SER A 219 -22.04 -17.89 -0.18
N PRO A 220 -21.47 -19.12 -0.09
CA PRO A 220 -20.73 -19.73 -1.18
C PRO A 220 -21.58 -19.94 -2.45
N GLU A 221 -22.86 -20.22 -2.29
CA GLU A 221 -23.76 -20.53 -3.40
C GLU A 221 -23.95 -19.32 -4.33
N GLN A 222 -24.20 -18.13 -3.78
CA GLN A 222 -24.34 -16.91 -4.57
C GLN A 222 -23.06 -16.59 -5.34
N PHE A 223 -21.91 -16.73 -4.68
CA PHE A 223 -20.61 -16.46 -5.29
C PHE A 223 -20.27 -17.45 -6.40
N GLU A 224 -20.58 -18.74 -6.22
CA GLU A 224 -20.33 -19.75 -7.26
C GLU A 224 -21.30 -19.63 -8.44
N GLN A 225 -22.59 -19.45 -8.19
CA GLN A 225 -23.59 -19.31 -9.25
C GLN A 225 -23.30 -18.11 -10.14
N PHE A 226 -22.89 -16.98 -9.54
CA PHE A 226 -22.57 -15.76 -10.29
C PHE A 226 -21.43 -15.97 -11.31
N LYS A 227 -20.41 -16.76 -10.98
CA LYS A 227 -19.28 -17.05 -11.89
C LYS A 227 -19.73 -17.64 -13.24
N HIS A 228 -20.89 -18.28 -13.27
CA HIS A 228 -21.43 -18.94 -14.46
C HIS A 228 -22.40 -18.04 -15.27
N ILE A 229 -22.76 -16.87 -14.79
CA ILE A 229 -23.71 -15.97 -15.46
C ILE A 229 -23.06 -15.22 -16.62
N GLY A 230 -21.73 -15.08 -16.63
CA GLY A 230 -20.98 -14.39 -17.69
C GLY A 230 -20.95 -12.86 -17.57
N LEU A 231 -21.31 -12.32 -16.42
CA LEU A 231 -21.18 -10.92 -16.06
C LEU A 231 -19.81 -10.64 -15.43
N ASN A 232 -19.43 -9.38 -15.33
CA ASN A 232 -18.18 -8.97 -14.66
C ASN A 232 -18.36 -8.93 -13.13
N ASN A 233 -17.25 -8.88 -12.37
CA ASN A 233 -17.32 -8.93 -10.91
C ASN A 233 -18.01 -7.70 -10.30
N PHE A 234 -17.94 -6.53 -10.92
CA PHE A 234 -18.65 -5.34 -10.46
C PHE A 234 -20.18 -5.55 -10.51
N ASP A 235 -20.69 -6.28 -11.53
CA ASP A 235 -22.12 -6.59 -11.65
C ASP A 235 -22.63 -7.42 -10.47
N PHE A 236 -21.79 -8.25 -9.83
CA PHE A 236 -22.16 -8.99 -8.61
C PHE A 236 -22.58 -8.03 -7.49
N PHE A 237 -21.86 -6.94 -7.35
CA PHE A 237 -22.16 -5.89 -6.38
C PHE A 237 -23.32 -5.00 -6.86
N ALA A 238 -23.25 -4.51 -8.11
CA ALA A 238 -24.20 -3.54 -8.65
C ALA A 238 -25.63 -4.08 -8.77
N SER A 239 -25.78 -5.38 -9.03
CA SER A 239 -27.09 -6.07 -9.09
C SER A 239 -27.56 -6.60 -7.73
N GLU A 240 -26.78 -6.37 -6.66
CA GLU A 240 -27.05 -6.93 -5.32
C GLU A 240 -27.21 -8.46 -5.33
N TYR A 241 -26.51 -9.16 -6.24
CA TYR A 241 -26.62 -10.59 -6.42
C TYR A 241 -26.33 -11.39 -5.13
N TYR A 242 -25.47 -10.86 -4.28
CA TYR A 242 -25.13 -11.42 -2.96
C TYR A 242 -26.32 -11.49 -1.98
N LEU A 243 -27.44 -10.81 -2.28
CA LEU A 243 -28.69 -10.83 -1.48
C LEU A 243 -29.74 -11.81 -2.06
N GLN A 244 -29.53 -12.32 -3.26
CA GLN A 244 -30.50 -13.19 -3.90
C GLN A 244 -30.52 -14.58 -3.20
N GLU A 245 -31.72 -15.15 -3.07
CA GLU A 245 -31.81 -16.54 -2.66
C GLU A 245 -31.19 -17.44 -3.73
N PRO A 246 -30.38 -18.44 -3.35
CA PRO A 246 -29.84 -19.39 -4.31
C PRO A 246 -31.00 -20.02 -5.08
N ASN A 247 -30.89 -20.05 -6.42
CA ASN A 247 -31.88 -20.78 -7.24
C ASN A 247 -31.87 -22.24 -6.77
N SER A 248 -32.91 -22.65 -6.07
CA SER A 248 -33.19 -24.07 -5.90
C SER A 248 -33.38 -24.64 -7.32
N GLU A 249 -32.46 -25.48 -7.77
CA GLU A 249 -32.68 -26.27 -8.98
C GLU A 249 -34.08 -26.90 -8.83
N GLU A 250 -35.01 -26.53 -9.70
CA GLU A 250 -36.22 -27.31 -9.88
C GLU A 250 -35.75 -28.72 -10.26
N VAL A 251 -35.82 -29.63 -9.30
CA VAL A 251 -35.69 -31.06 -9.58
C VAL A 251 -36.87 -31.36 -10.47
N ILE A 252 -36.61 -31.37 -11.80
CA ILE A 252 -37.55 -31.88 -12.78
C ILE A 252 -37.54 -33.39 -12.58
N ASP A 253 -38.54 -33.88 -11.87
CA ASP A 253 -38.89 -35.32 -11.79
C ASP A 253 -39.27 -35.88 -13.18
#